data_99c0ccbe6a79feda5c9e90d26bada6cc
#
_entry.id   99c0ccbe6a79feda5c9e90d26bada6cc
#
_cell.length_a   1.000
_cell.length_b   1.000
_cell.length_c   1.000
_cell.angle_alpha   90.00
_cell.angle_beta   90.00
_cell.angle_gamma   90.00
#
_symmetry.space_group_name_H-M   'P 1'
#
loop_
_entity.id
_entity.type
_entity.pdbx_description
1 polymer ?
#
loop_
_entity_poly.entity_id
_entity_poly.type
_entity_poly.pdbx_seq_one_letter_code
_entity_poly.pdbx_strand_id
1 'polypeptide(L)'
;MARSTVVTRGRRLSAEQRRSSILVAARRAFSDTGDMSGTTMRTIAERAGISEGVIYRHFESKDQLFFEAVVEPLREAVDSLVAATEVVDRDEPLTDERQLETLAALYGQLTSTLAEVLPLLGLVLFGDPKVARRFYREHFSVAMDRLGAAWAEVEQRYGLDIDLSAMSARAVMGTAMMMALDRTHAKGGDDSDDVFAQAALGTARGFFPSVEGRR
;
A
#
# COMPACT_ATOMS: atom_id res chain seq x y z
N MET A 1 -41.99 -9.03 -40.17
CA MET A 1 -40.80 -9.54 -39.46
C MET A 1 -40.52 -8.64 -38.24
N ALA A 2 -40.97 -9.09 -37.08
CA ALA A 2 -40.79 -8.34 -35.83
C ALA A 2 -39.41 -8.71 -35.20
N ARG A 3 -38.52 -7.72 -35.07
CA ARG A 3 -37.25 -7.85 -34.35
C ARG A 3 -37.53 -7.80 -32.84
N SER A 4 -37.43 -8.95 -32.20
CA SER A 4 -37.49 -9.08 -30.74
C SER A 4 -36.19 -8.49 -30.15
N THR A 5 -36.30 -7.34 -29.49
CA THR A 5 -35.21 -6.72 -28.75
C THR A 5 -35.11 -7.46 -27.42
N VAL A 6 -34.14 -8.36 -27.30
CA VAL A 6 -33.80 -9.02 -26.02
C VAL A 6 -33.18 -7.95 -25.12
N VAL A 7 -33.99 -7.42 -24.21
CA VAL A 7 -33.50 -6.58 -23.10
C VAL A 7 -32.80 -7.51 -22.13
N THR A 8 -31.48 -7.55 -22.16
CA THR A 8 -30.65 -8.25 -21.20
C THR A 8 -30.85 -7.56 -19.86
N ARG A 9 -31.67 -8.13 -18.97
CA ARG A 9 -31.79 -7.71 -17.58
C ARG A 9 -30.42 -7.82 -16.94
N GLY A 10 -29.78 -6.69 -16.66
CA GLY A 10 -28.53 -6.63 -15.96
C GLY A 10 -28.58 -7.47 -14.67
N ARG A 11 -27.65 -8.39 -14.53
CA ARG A 11 -27.53 -9.30 -13.38
C ARG A 11 -27.48 -8.48 -12.08
N ARG A 12 -28.46 -8.65 -11.21
CA ARG A 12 -28.54 -7.94 -9.93
C ARG A 12 -27.31 -8.31 -9.09
N LEU A 13 -26.48 -7.35 -8.76
CA LEU A 13 -25.27 -7.57 -7.94
C LEU A 13 -25.66 -8.13 -6.57
N SER A 14 -24.85 -9.05 -6.03
CA SER A 14 -24.96 -9.47 -4.64
C SER A 14 -24.74 -8.28 -3.68
N ALA A 15 -25.10 -8.43 -2.41
CA ALA A 15 -24.86 -7.40 -1.40
C ALA A 15 -23.36 -7.08 -1.28
N GLU A 16 -22.51 -8.10 -1.32
CA GLU A 16 -21.07 -7.98 -1.26
C GLU A 16 -20.49 -7.30 -2.51
N GLN A 17 -20.90 -7.73 -3.70
CA GLN A 17 -20.53 -7.07 -4.96
C GLN A 17 -20.93 -5.60 -4.99
N ARG A 18 -22.14 -5.30 -4.45
CA ARG A 18 -22.62 -3.92 -4.33
C ARG A 18 -21.75 -3.11 -3.37
N ARG A 19 -21.43 -3.67 -2.21
CA ARG A 19 -20.55 -3.03 -1.23
C ARG A 19 -19.17 -2.73 -1.82
N SER A 20 -18.57 -3.70 -2.49
CA SER A 20 -17.29 -3.52 -3.19
C SER A 20 -17.35 -2.42 -4.26
N SER A 21 -18.43 -2.38 -5.06
CA SER A 21 -18.62 -1.33 -6.09
C SER A 21 -18.73 0.07 -5.47
N ILE A 22 -19.34 0.20 -4.31
CA ILE A 22 -19.43 1.46 -3.56
C ILE A 22 -18.05 1.90 -3.06
N LEU A 23 -17.25 0.99 -2.50
CA LEU A 23 -15.89 1.28 -2.05
C LEU A 23 -14.99 1.78 -3.20
N VAL A 24 -15.07 1.15 -4.38
CA VAL A 24 -14.33 1.60 -5.57
C VAL A 24 -14.76 3.00 -6.01
N ALA A 25 -16.07 3.27 -6.04
CA ALA A 25 -16.59 4.59 -6.40
C ALA A 25 -16.21 5.66 -5.37
N ALA A 26 -16.25 5.33 -4.08
CA ALA A 26 -15.85 6.21 -2.98
C ALA A 26 -14.36 6.55 -3.06
N ARG A 27 -13.50 5.55 -3.27
CA ARG A 27 -12.05 5.75 -3.43
C ARG A 27 -11.75 6.75 -4.54
N ARG A 28 -12.36 6.57 -5.71
CA ARG A 28 -12.21 7.50 -6.84
C ARG A 28 -12.74 8.89 -6.51
N ALA A 29 -13.90 8.98 -5.84
CA ALA A 29 -14.47 10.27 -5.48
C ALA A 29 -13.57 11.04 -4.51
N PHE A 30 -13.04 10.39 -3.49
CA PHE A 30 -12.10 10.99 -2.54
C PHE A 30 -10.77 11.39 -3.22
N SER A 31 -10.22 10.53 -4.08
CA SER A 31 -8.99 10.84 -4.81
C SER A 31 -9.13 12.03 -5.75
N ASP A 32 -10.25 12.13 -6.47
CA ASP A 32 -10.47 13.23 -7.41
C ASP A 32 -10.74 14.57 -6.70
N THR A 33 -11.37 14.52 -5.53
CA THR A 33 -11.63 15.71 -4.72
C THR A 33 -10.40 16.15 -3.94
N GLY A 34 -9.48 15.21 -3.63
CA GLY A 34 -8.30 15.47 -2.81
C GLY A 34 -8.63 15.72 -1.33
N ASP A 35 -9.90 15.66 -0.94
CA ASP A 35 -10.38 15.99 0.40
C ASP A 35 -11.60 15.16 0.79
N MET A 36 -11.56 14.60 1.99
CA MET A 36 -12.71 13.91 2.58
C MET A 36 -13.89 14.86 2.82
N SER A 37 -13.62 16.10 3.26
CA SER A 37 -14.66 17.08 3.60
C SER A 37 -15.44 17.54 2.36
N GLY A 38 -14.74 17.76 1.25
CA GLY A 38 -15.28 18.19 -0.03
C GLY A 38 -16.08 17.11 -0.77
N THR A 39 -15.85 15.83 -0.43
CA THR A 39 -16.58 14.71 -1.04
C THR A 39 -17.91 14.47 -0.33
N THR A 40 -19.00 14.39 -1.08
CA THR A 40 -20.34 14.13 -0.53
C THR A 40 -20.80 12.69 -0.81
N MET A 41 -21.72 12.17 0.03
CA MET A 41 -22.34 10.86 -0.22
C MET A 41 -23.09 10.84 -1.56
N ARG A 42 -23.67 11.98 -1.95
CA ARG A 42 -24.33 12.17 -3.24
C ARG A 42 -23.35 11.99 -4.41
N THR A 43 -22.19 12.64 -4.36
CA THR A 43 -21.15 12.49 -5.40
C THR A 43 -20.72 11.03 -5.54
N ILE A 44 -20.56 10.32 -4.41
CA ILE A 44 -20.20 8.90 -4.42
C ILE A 44 -21.32 8.07 -5.04
N ALA A 45 -22.59 8.34 -4.69
CA ALA A 45 -23.77 7.64 -5.22
C ALA A 45 -23.88 7.82 -6.74
N GLU A 46 -23.70 9.04 -7.24
CA GLU A 46 -23.73 9.36 -8.66
C GLU A 46 -22.63 8.58 -9.41
N ARG A 47 -21.42 8.49 -8.87
CA ARG A 47 -20.33 7.71 -9.44
C ARG A 47 -20.57 6.19 -9.44
N ALA A 48 -21.23 5.70 -8.40
CA ALA A 48 -21.60 4.29 -8.28
C ALA A 48 -22.83 3.91 -9.09
N GLY A 49 -23.52 4.90 -9.71
CA GLY A 49 -24.78 4.68 -10.46
C GLY A 49 -25.93 4.20 -9.59
N ILE A 50 -26.00 4.69 -8.32
CA ILE A 50 -27.01 4.29 -7.31
C ILE A 50 -27.57 5.53 -6.59
N SER A 51 -28.56 5.34 -5.76
CA SER A 51 -29.05 6.39 -4.85
C SER A 51 -28.26 6.42 -3.55
N GLU A 52 -28.20 7.57 -2.87
CA GLU A 52 -27.57 7.71 -1.55
C GLU A 52 -28.15 6.71 -0.53
N GLY A 53 -29.47 6.46 -0.56
CA GLY A 53 -30.12 5.49 0.31
C GLY A 53 -29.61 4.06 0.11
N VAL A 54 -29.02 3.73 -1.03
CA VAL A 54 -28.33 2.43 -1.22
C VAL A 54 -27.00 2.43 -0.48
N ILE A 55 -26.25 3.53 -0.49
CA ILE A 55 -24.99 3.62 0.26
C ILE A 55 -25.26 3.46 1.76
N TYR A 56 -26.25 4.18 2.31
CA TYR A 56 -26.58 4.13 3.74
C TYR A 56 -27.10 2.76 4.22
N ARG A 57 -27.48 1.86 3.32
CA ARG A 57 -27.75 0.45 3.67
C ARG A 57 -26.49 -0.39 3.91
N HIS A 58 -25.32 0.07 3.42
CA HIS A 58 -24.06 -0.63 3.52
C HIS A 58 -23.07 0.04 4.47
N PHE A 59 -23.20 1.37 4.66
CA PHE A 59 -22.28 2.19 5.44
C PHE A 59 -23.08 3.20 6.28
N GLU A 60 -22.81 3.25 7.56
CA GLU A 60 -23.54 4.10 8.53
C GLU A 60 -23.20 5.58 8.36
N SER A 61 -21.99 5.89 7.90
CA SER A 61 -21.50 7.25 7.76
C SER A 61 -20.46 7.40 6.63
N LYS A 62 -20.21 8.66 6.24
CA LYS A 62 -19.12 9.00 5.32
C LYS A 62 -17.74 8.64 5.91
N ASP A 63 -17.61 8.78 7.22
CA ASP A 63 -16.36 8.46 7.93
C ASP A 63 -16.05 6.96 7.86
N GLN A 64 -17.08 6.11 8.08
CA GLN A 64 -16.93 4.65 7.89
C GLN A 64 -16.57 4.33 6.45
N LEU A 65 -17.27 4.92 5.48
CA LEU A 65 -17.01 4.69 4.06
C LEU A 65 -15.60 5.15 3.68
N PHE A 66 -15.13 6.29 4.18
CA PHE A 66 -13.76 6.75 3.97
C PHE A 66 -12.74 5.80 4.59
N PHE A 67 -12.97 5.37 5.83
CA PHE A 67 -12.08 4.44 6.51
C PHE A 67 -11.91 3.16 5.70
N GLU A 68 -13.00 2.53 5.29
CA GLU A 68 -12.95 1.27 4.55
C GLU A 68 -12.47 1.44 3.09
N ALA A 69 -12.76 2.56 2.45
CA ALA A 69 -12.34 2.79 1.08
C ALA A 69 -10.85 3.20 0.95
N VAL A 70 -10.31 3.88 1.96
CA VAL A 70 -9.01 4.55 1.89
C VAL A 70 -8.03 4.02 2.93
N VAL A 71 -8.44 3.97 4.20
CA VAL A 71 -7.52 3.61 5.30
C VAL A 71 -7.26 2.10 5.35
N GLU A 72 -8.29 1.30 5.17
CA GLU A 72 -8.18 -0.16 5.25
C GLU A 72 -7.25 -0.76 4.19
N PRO A 73 -7.29 -0.36 2.90
CA PRO A 73 -6.31 -0.82 1.91
C PRO A 73 -4.85 -0.45 2.25
N LEU A 74 -4.64 0.71 2.88
CA LEU A 74 -3.30 1.10 3.36
C LEU A 74 -2.83 0.18 4.48
N ARG A 75 -3.71 -0.17 5.41
CA ARG A 75 -3.42 -1.11 6.49
C ARG A 75 -3.11 -2.50 5.93
N GLU A 76 -3.94 -3.00 5.01
CA GLU A 76 -3.73 -4.30 4.35
C GLU A 76 -2.39 -4.36 3.59
N ALA A 77 -2.02 -3.27 2.90
CA ALA A 77 -0.74 -3.17 2.21
C ALA A 77 0.43 -3.29 3.18
N VAL A 78 0.36 -2.62 4.33
CA VAL A 78 1.38 -2.70 5.37
C VAL A 78 1.43 -4.09 6.01
N ASP A 79 0.29 -4.67 6.36
CA ASP A 79 0.23 -6.03 6.91
C ASP A 79 0.82 -7.06 5.94
N SER A 80 0.56 -6.92 4.63
CA SER A 80 1.14 -7.77 3.59
C SER A 80 2.66 -7.63 3.51
N LEU A 81 3.19 -6.43 3.68
CA LEU A 81 4.64 -6.19 3.70
C LEU A 81 5.30 -6.83 4.93
N VAL A 82 4.69 -6.70 6.10
CA VAL A 82 5.18 -7.37 7.31
C VAL A 82 5.17 -8.89 7.12
N ALA A 83 4.06 -9.45 6.61
CA ALA A 83 3.96 -10.89 6.35
C ALA A 83 5.01 -11.38 5.34
N ALA A 84 5.32 -10.60 4.31
CA ALA A 84 6.35 -10.95 3.34
C ALA A 84 7.75 -11.05 3.96
N THR A 85 8.05 -10.24 4.99
CA THR A 85 9.33 -10.34 5.73
C THR A 85 9.41 -11.58 6.63
N GLU A 86 8.26 -12.14 7.04
CA GLU A 86 8.19 -13.33 7.87
C GLU A 86 8.40 -14.65 7.08
N VAL A 87 8.21 -14.62 5.76
CA VAL A 87 8.28 -15.80 4.85
C VAL A 87 9.70 -16.07 4.37
N VAL A 88 10.69 -15.21 4.62
CA VAL A 88 12.08 -15.49 4.27
C VAL A 88 12.51 -16.80 4.93
N ASP A 89 12.80 -17.81 4.09
CA ASP A 89 12.98 -19.21 4.50
C ASP A 89 13.97 -19.33 5.65
N ARG A 90 13.49 -19.91 6.75
CA ARG A 90 14.18 -19.86 8.04
C ARG A 90 15.27 -20.92 8.17
N ASP A 91 15.34 -21.87 7.24
CA ASP A 91 16.13 -23.11 7.40
C ASP A 91 17.34 -23.20 6.44
N GLU A 92 17.44 -22.39 5.38
CA GLU A 92 18.61 -22.35 4.51
C GLU A 92 19.54 -21.16 4.83
N PRO A 93 20.86 -21.39 4.97
CA PRO A 93 21.83 -20.28 4.98
C PRO A 93 21.78 -19.59 3.62
N LEU A 94 21.21 -18.39 3.58
CA LEU A 94 21.18 -17.59 2.37
C LEU A 94 22.63 -17.25 2.00
N THR A 95 23.06 -17.63 0.80
CA THR A 95 24.29 -17.07 0.20
C THR A 95 24.10 -15.57 0.04
N ASP A 96 25.19 -14.79 0.15
CA ASP A 96 25.12 -13.32 0.05
C ASP A 96 24.37 -12.85 -1.20
N GLU A 97 24.52 -13.55 -2.32
CA GLU A 97 23.85 -13.24 -3.59
C GLU A 97 22.33 -13.48 -3.51
N ARG A 98 21.91 -14.60 -2.91
CA ARG A 98 20.50 -14.97 -2.75
C ARG A 98 19.79 -14.07 -1.73
N GLN A 99 20.51 -13.61 -0.70
CA GLN A 99 20.00 -12.60 0.25
C GLN A 99 19.72 -11.29 -0.45
N LEU A 100 20.65 -10.81 -1.27
CA LEU A 100 20.49 -9.57 -2.02
C LEU A 100 19.32 -9.63 -3.00
N GLU A 101 19.19 -10.74 -3.72
CA GLU A 101 18.05 -10.95 -4.64
C GLU A 101 16.71 -10.93 -3.89
N THR A 102 16.62 -11.63 -2.76
CA THR A 102 15.41 -11.68 -1.92
C THR A 102 15.06 -10.29 -1.38
N LEU A 103 16.04 -9.56 -0.84
CA LEU A 103 15.85 -8.21 -0.33
C LEU A 103 15.46 -7.23 -1.44
N ALA A 104 16.07 -7.34 -2.61
CA ALA A 104 15.72 -6.52 -3.77
C ALA A 104 14.29 -6.79 -4.24
N ALA A 105 13.87 -8.06 -4.27
CA ALA A 105 12.50 -8.44 -4.61
C ALA A 105 11.47 -7.88 -3.60
N LEU A 106 11.74 -8.02 -2.30
CA LEU A 106 10.90 -7.45 -1.23
C LEU A 106 10.83 -5.92 -1.33
N TYR A 107 11.93 -5.26 -1.59
CA TYR A 107 11.98 -3.81 -1.76
C TYR A 107 11.22 -3.35 -3.02
N GLY A 108 11.35 -4.09 -4.12
CA GLY A 108 10.57 -3.86 -5.34
C GLY A 108 9.07 -4.02 -5.12
N GLN A 109 8.66 -5.05 -4.37
CA GLN A 109 7.26 -5.24 -3.98
C GLN A 109 6.75 -4.10 -3.08
N LEU A 110 7.55 -3.67 -2.09
CA LEU A 110 7.24 -2.52 -1.25
C LEU A 110 7.01 -1.26 -2.08
N THR A 111 7.93 -0.95 -3.00
CA THR A 111 7.83 0.22 -3.87
C THR A 111 6.60 0.16 -4.77
N SER A 112 6.27 -0.99 -5.35
CA SER A 112 5.09 -1.19 -6.17
C SER A 112 3.80 -1.00 -5.36
N THR A 113 3.71 -1.60 -4.19
CA THR A 113 2.57 -1.45 -3.28
C THR A 113 2.38 0.01 -2.85
N LEU A 114 3.48 0.71 -2.52
CA LEU A 114 3.42 2.14 -2.19
C LEU A 114 2.94 2.98 -3.38
N ALA A 115 3.38 2.71 -4.61
CA ALA A 115 2.93 3.44 -5.78
C ALA A 115 1.41 3.32 -6.00
N GLU A 116 0.83 2.14 -5.74
CA GLU A 116 -0.61 1.91 -5.84
C GLU A 116 -1.42 2.67 -4.77
N VAL A 117 -0.89 2.76 -3.54
CA VAL A 117 -1.60 3.38 -2.42
C VAL A 117 -1.24 4.85 -2.20
N LEU A 118 -0.24 5.37 -2.89
CA LEU A 118 0.28 6.73 -2.73
C LEU A 118 -0.79 7.82 -2.83
N PRO A 119 -1.74 7.78 -3.81
CA PRO A 119 -2.82 8.77 -3.87
C PRO A 119 -3.72 8.75 -2.63
N LEU A 120 -3.96 7.56 -2.06
CA LEU A 120 -4.76 7.38 -0.85
C LEU A 120 -4.00 7.85 0.39
N LEU A 121 -2.70 7.56 0.44
CA LEU A 121 -1.82 8.00 1.52
C LEU A 121 -1.75 9.53 1.56
N GLY A 122 -1.68 10.19 0.42
CA GLY A 122 -1.77 11.65 0.30
C GLY A 122 -3.06 12.21 0.92
N LEU A 123 -4.21 11.61 0.62
CA LEU A 123 -5.50 12.00 1.20
C LEU A 123 -5.53 11.88 2.73
N VAL A 124 -4.93 10.80 3.26
CA VAL A 124 -4.93 10.55 4.70
C VAL A 124 -3.94 11.47 5.42
N LEU A 125 -2.71 11.62 4.92
CA LEU A 125 -1.64 12.34 5.61
C LEU A 125 -1.75 13.86 5.47
N PHE A 126 -2.24 14.35 4.34
CA PHE A 126 -2.28 15.80 4.03
C PHE A 126 -3.69 16.39 4.00
N GLY A 127 -4.73 15.56 4.23
CA GLY A 127 -6.11 15.98 4.38
C GLY A 127 -6.42 16.50 5.81
N ASP A 128 -7.46 15.94 6.44
CA ASP A 128 -7.86 16.32 7.81
C ASP A 128 -6.77 15.95 8.85
N PRO A 129 -6.26 16.92 9.62
CA PRO A 129 -5.21 16.66 10.63
C PRO A 129 -5.62 15.68 11.74
N LYS A 130 -6.91 15.51 12.02
CA LYS A 130 -7.40 14.54 13.01
C LYS A 130 -7.31 13.13 12.45
N VAL A 131 -7.72 12.94 11.18
CA VAL A 131 -7.59 11.68 10.46
C VAL A 131 -6.13 11.30 10.31
N ALA A 132 -5.27 12.25 9.89
CA ALA A 132 -3.83 12.05 9.75
C ALA A 132 -3.18 11.56 11.05
N ARG A 133 -3.44 12.26 12.17
CA ARG A 133 -2.90 11.88 13.49
C ARG A 133 -3.40 10.53 13.96
N ARG A 134 -4.68 10.22 13.74
CA ARG A 134 -5.26 8.93 14.09
C ARG A 134 -4.62 7.80 13.29
N PHE A 135 -4.57 7.94 11.96
CA PHE A 135 -3.95 6.98 11.06
C PHE A 135 -2.48 6.73 11.43
N TYR A 136 -1.71 7.80 11.64
CA TYR A 136 -0.30 7.70 12.00
C TYR A 136 -0.09 6.88 13.27
N ARG A 137 -0.85 7.16 14.35
CA ARG A 137 -0.70 6.49 15.64
C ARG A 137 -1.23 5.05 15.65
N GLU A 138 -2.38 4.82 15.03
CA GLU A 138 -3.10 3.55 15.15
C GLU A 138 -2.67 2.52 14.10
N HIS A 139 -2.10 2.98 12.97
CA HIS A 139 -1.74 2.12 11.87
C HIS A 139 -0.28 2.27 11.44
N PHE A 140 0.14 3.46 11.03
CA PHE A 140 1.47 3.64 10.44
C PHE A 140 2.60 3.40 11.44
N SER A 141 2.55 4.01 12.64
CA SER A 141 3.57 3.82 13.67
C SER A 141 3.67 2.35 14.11
N VAL A 142 2.51 1.72 14.35
CA VAL A 142 2.45 0.30 14.74
C VAL A 142 3.07 -0.61 13.67
N ALA A 143 2.79 -0.30 12.40
CA ALA A 143 3.36 -1.04 11.29
C ALA A 143 4.88 -0.88 11.20
N MET A 144 5.40 0.33 11.39
CA MET A 144 6.85 0.57 11.41
C MET A 144 7.55 -0.12 12.56
N ASP A 145 6.91 -0.20 13.72
CA ASP A 145 7.44 -0.89 14.88
C ASP A 145 7.46 -2.42 14.66
N ARG A 146 6.43 -2.99 14.01
CA ARG A 146 6.40 -4.40 13.59
C ARG A 146 7.48 -4.74 12.57
N LEU A 147 7.66 -3.89 11.54
CA LEU A 147 8.74 -4.05 10.55
C LEU A 147 10.11 -3.98 11.22
N GLY A 148 10.32 -3.02 12.13
CA GLY A 148 11.56 -2.92 12.89
C GLY A 148 11.84 -4.16 13.74
N ALA A 149 10.83 -4.72 14.39
CA ALA A 149 10.95 -5.96 15.17
C ALA A 149 11.28 -7.17 14.27
N ALA A 150 10.61 -7.32 13.13
CA ALA A 150 10.89 -8.40 12.18
C ALA A 150 12.33 -8.33 11.64
N TRP A 151 12.85 -7.14 11.39
CA TRP A 151 14.23 -6.95 10.93
C TRP A 151 15.25 -7.21 12.05
N ALA A 152 14.96 -6.84 13.28
CA ALA A 152 15.81 -7.19 14.42
C ALA A 152 15.94 -8.71 14.62
N GLU A 153 14.91 -9.48 14.33
CA GLU A 153 15.00 -10.94 14.32
C GLU A 153 15.92 -11.46 13.22
N VAL A 154 15.86 -10.87 12.01
CA VAL A 154 16.78 -11.19 10.90
C VAL A 154 18.23 -10.86 11.29
N GLU A 155 18.46 -9.68 11.88
CA GLU A 155 19.75 -9.24 12.36
C GLU A 155 20.36 -10.25 13.36
N GLN A 156 19.61 -10.61 14.40
CA GLN A 156 20.07 -11.59 15.41
C GLN A 156 20.37 -12.96 14.80
N ARG A 157 19.53 -13.40 13.86
CA ARG A 157 19.67 -14.72 13.24
C ARG A 157 20.90 -14.84 12.38
N TYR A 158 21.23 -13.80 11.61
CA TYR A 158 22.35 -13.80 10.66
C TYR A 158 23.62 -13.15 11.21
N GLY A 159 23.58 -12.70 12.47
CA GLY A 159 24.72 -12.03 13.12
C GLY A 159 25.15 -10.76 12.39
N LEU A 160 24.19 -10.05 11.81
CA LEU A 160 24.45 -8.78 11.12
C LEU A 160 24.79 -7.72 12.17
N ASP A 161 25.89 -7.00 11.98
CA ASP A 161 26.31 -5.90 12.85
C ASP A 161 25.71 -4.57 12.39
N ILE A 162 24.38 -4.56 12.22
CA ILE A 162 23.61 -3.43 11.71
C ILE A 162 22.46 -3.22 12.69
N ASP A 163 22.36 -2.04 13.27
CA ASP A 163 21.18 -1.68 14.07
C ASP A 163 19.97 -1.42 13.12
N LEU A 164 19.25 -2.48 12.80
CA LEU A 164 17.98 -2.44 12.05
C LEU A 164 16.82 -1.99 12.96
N SER A 165 17.07 -0.95 13.75
CA SER A 165 16.08 -0.36 14.64
C SER A 165 14.84 0.16 13.89
N ALA A 166 13.81 0.54 14.64
CA ALA A 166 12.61 1.19 14.11
C ALA A 166 12.92 2.43 13.24
N MET A 167 14.08 3.07 13.43
CA MET A 167 14.55 4.18 12.59
C MET A 167 14.97 3.68 11.21
N SER A 168 15.64 2.54 11.11
CA SER A 168 16.04 1.93 9.83
C SER A 168 14.82 1.52 9.01
N ALA A 169 13.77 0.99 9.64
CA ALA A 169 12.49 0.71 8.98
C ALA A 169 11.89 1.96 8.35
N ARG A 170 11.93 3.10 9.05
CA ARG A 170 11.46 4.39 8.53
C ARG A 170 12.32 4.92 7.39
N ALA A 171 13.63 4.70 7.42
CA ALA A 171 14.54 5.11 6.35
C ALA A 171 14.27 4.29 5.07
N VAL A 172 14.12 2.97 5.18
CA VAL A 172 13.76 2.11 4.04
C VAL A 172 12.39 2.48 3.48
N MET A 173 11.40 2.72 4.34
CA MET A 173 10.08 3.18 3.92
C MET A 173 10.15 4.54 3.21
N GLY A 174 10.97 5.47 3.69
CA GLY A 174 11.19 6.78 3.06
C GLY A 174 11.80 6.68 1.68
N THR A 175 12.83 5.85 1.50
CA THR A 175 13.45 5.63 0.18
C THR A 175 12.48 4.94 -0.78
N ALA A 176 11.74 3.92 -0.32
CA ALA A 176 10.73 3.25 -1.13
C ALA A 176 9.60 4.20 -1.54
N MET A 177 9.20 5.12 -0.66
CA MET A 177 8.20 6.15 -0.97
C MET A 177 8.69 7.13 -2.04
N MET A 178 9.94 7.57 -1.97
CA MET A 178 10.53 8.43 -3.02
C MET A 178 10.55 7.72 -4.37
N MET A 179 10.95 6.45 -4.39
CA MET A 179 10.92 5.66 -5.63
C MET A 179 9.51 5.45 -6.16
N ALA A 180 8.53 5.25 -5.28
CA ALA A 180 7.12 5.16 -5.67
C ALA A 180 6.60 6.47 -6.28
N LEU A 181 7.02 7.61 -5.75
CA LEU A 181 6.72 8.94 -6.31
C LEU A 181 7.34 9.11 -7.69
N ASP A 182 8.61 8.75 -7.86
CA ASP A 182 9.29 8.82 -9.15
C ASP A 182 8.60 7.94 -10.17
N ARG A 183 8.26 6.69 -9.81
CA ARG A 183 7.52 5.77 -10.68
C ARG A 183 6.16 6.31 -11.10
N THR A 184 5.48 7.03 -10.22
CA THR A 184 4.12 7.56 -10.48
C THR A 184 4.15 8.85 -11.29
N HIS A 185 5.18 9.68 -11.11
CA HIS A 185 5.20 11.06 -11.60
C HIS A 185 6.34 11.39 -12.57
N ALA A 186 7.41 10.57 -12.64
CA ALA A 186 8.50 10.82 -13.58
C ALA A 186 7.99 10.64 -15.02
N LYS A 187 8.28 11.63 -15.87
CA LYS A 187 8.00 11.56 -17.29
C LYS A 187 9.05 10.67 -17.97
N GLY A 188 8.64 9.52 -18.46
CA GLY A 188 9.47 8.69 -19.32
C GLY A 188 9.39 7.22 -18.94
N GLY A 189 8.58 6.50 -19.65
CA GLY A 189 8.14 5.14 -19.43
C GLY A 189 9.25 4.11 -19.57
N ASP A 190 9.65 3.36 -20.23
CA ASP A 190 10.26 2.08 -20.54
C ASP A 190 11.55 1.71 -19.79
N ASP A 191 12.38 2.70 -19.40
CA ASP A 191 13.63 2.45 -18.66
C ASP A 191 13.45 2.36 -17.12
N SER A 192 12.22 2.56 -16.64
CA SER A 192 11.96 2.67 -15.19
C SER A 192 12.18 1.37 -14.44
N ASP A 193 11.81 0.23 -15.00
CA ASP A 193 11.88 -1.05 -14.28
C ASP A 193 13.33 -1.49 -14.02
N ASP A 194 14.26 -1.26 -14.95
CA ASP A 194 15.69 -1.53 -14.76
C ASP A 194 16.33 -0.57 -13.74
N VAL A 195 16.00 0.71 -13.80
CA VAL A 195 16.46 1.71 -12.83
C VAL A 195 15.95 1.39 -11.43
N PHE A 196 14.69 0.97 -11.31
CA PHE A 196 14.12 0.55 -10.03
C PHE A 196 14.73 -0.73 -9.51
N ALA A 197 15.00 -1.72 -10.34
CA ALA A 197 15.69 -2.95 -9.95
C ALA A 197 17.13 -2.65 -9.46
N GLN A 198 17.86 -1.79 -10.17
CA GLN A 198 19.22 -1.36 -9.77
C GLN A 198 19.18 -0.54 -8.47
N ALA A 199 18.22 0.35 -8.30
CA ALA A 199 18.06 1.13 -7.08
C ALA A 199 17.64 0.25 -5.90
N ALA A 200 16.79 -0.76 -6.11
CA ALA A 200 16.44 -1.75 -5.10
C ALA A 200 17.68 -2.55 -4.65
N LEU A 201 18.50 -3.03 -5.60
CA LEU A 201 19.77 -3.68 -5.32
C LEU A 201 20.77 -2.76 -4.60
N GLY A 202 20.87 -1.51 -5.03
CA GLY A 202 21.72 -0.50 -4.39
C GLY A 202 21.29 -0.19 -2.97
N THR A 203 20.00 -0.09 -2.74
CA THR A 203 19.41 0.12 -1.41
C THR A 203 19.65 -1.10 -0.53
N ALA A 204 19.39 -2.31 -1.03
CA ALA A 204 19.67 -3.55 -0.31
C ALA A 204 21.16 -3.65 0.06
N ARG A 205 22.09 -3.36 -0.85
CA ARG A 205 23.54 -3.32 -0.55
C ARG A 205 23.91 -2.25 0.47
N GLY A 206 23.25 -1.12 0.46
CA GLY A 206 23.52 -0.02 1.40
C GLY A 206 23.06 -0.35 2.82
N PHE A 207 21.92 -1.02 2.96
CA PHE A 207 21.38 -1.44 4.27
C PHE A 207 21.93 -2.79 4.75
N PHE A 208 22.37 -3.66 3.83
CA PHE A 208 22.90 -4.99 4.14
C PHE A 208 24.29 -5.16 3.48
N PRO A 209 25.33 -4.49 4.01
CA PRO A 209 26.68 -4.66 3.49
C PRO A 209 27.10 -6.13 3.60
N SER A 210 27.64 -6.67 2.51
CA SER A 210 28.10 -8.05 2.44
C SER A 210 29.10 -8.36 3.55
N VAL A 211 29.02 -9.57 4.11
CA VAL A 211 29.85 -10.08 5.21
C VAL A 211 31.33 -10.30 4.77
N GLU A 212 31.68 -10.00 3.52
CA GLU A 212 33.03 -10.17 2.96
C GLU A 212 34.16 -9.39 3.68
N GLY A 213 33.86 -8.53 4.64
CA GLY A 213 34.84 -7.79 5.44
C GLY A 213 35.29 -8.44 6.74
N ARG A 214 34.80 -9.60 7.09
CA ARG A 214 35.14 -10.29 8.36
C ARG A 214 36.15 -11.43 8.11
N ARG A 215 37.41 -11.09 8.02
CA ARG A 215 38.54 -11.97 8.32
C ARG A 215 39.41 -11.35 9.39
#